data_f0c2e4f25773b006569b3f3c5d6a9e62
#
_entry.id   f0c2e4f25773b006569b3f3c5d6a9e62
#
_cell.length_a   1.000
_cell.length_b   1.000
_cell.length_c   1.000
_cell.angle_alpha   90.00
_cell.angle_beta   90.00
_cell.angle_gamma   90.00
#
_symmetry.space_group_name_H-M   'P 1'
#
loop_
_entity.id
_entity.type
_entity.pdbx_description
1 polymer ?
#
loop_
_entity_poly.entity_id
_entity_poly.type
_entity_poly.pdbx_seq_one_letter_code
_entity_poly.pdbx_strand_id
1 'polypeptide(L)'
;MAIKALWYLSMADGNYPWMPEGFFGVDLARYRRLAQTIDQGGFYGALVATWPNDPLVSASSVAGFTERMKFLVAEYAGMTSPKLLAEQALTFEAYYGDRLLFNHINGRDERARTYAIATSADDRYQLGEEYWKAFQAAYLAGNPSLFPNTRFGLEPKSTGGIPLWGTGESSAGVVHAGKVVDVYLLMLREVEVMSEKFGRAVASAAGQGRTFADLGALASVTVRANEAEAQKHFYRMFEQTGVELLKAKLDEVIGRRTQGESSLANFTAPDAQRQEWVDYLRQDKLPPLESLRLEHNLYAGMTAWSSLDIFGSGSSAAYLVGDPDAIAGNIELYHQRSGLSALILSGWPLIEEAQHVADLLLPRLAEIGGGDAGEE
;
A
#
# COMPACT_ATOMS: atom_id res chain seq x y z
N MET A 1 -2.48 21.18 -0.71
CA MET A 1 -3.55 20.13 -0.85
C MET A 1 -3.37 19.14 0.29
N ALA A 2 -4.41 18.84 1.06
CA ALA A 2 -4.29 17.92 2.21
C ALA A 2 -3.82 16.51 1.80
N ILE A 3 -3.08 15.83 2.68
CA ILE A 3 -2.59 14.47 2.45
C ILE A 3 -3.77 13.48 2.36
N LYS A 4 -3.86 12.73 1.28
CA LYS A 4 -4.86 11.65 1.13
C LYS A 4 -4.40 10.42 1.92
N ALA A 5 -5.05 10.14 3.05
CA ALA A 5 -4.76 8.97 3.87
C ALA A 5 -5.73 7.83 3.54
N LEU A 6 -5.20 6.68 3.13
CA LEU A 6 -5.93 5.44 2.96
C LEU A 6 -5.50 4.45 4.05
N TRP A 7 -6.39 3.53 4.39
CA TRP A 7 -6.07 2.43 5.31
C TRP A 7 -5.98 1.09 4.59
N TYR A 8 -5.32 0.12 5.18
CA TYR A 8 -5.25 -1.24 4.66
C TYR A 8 -6.52 -2.01 5.06
N LEU A 9 -7.34 -2.39 4.08
CA LEU A 9 -8.55 -3.18 4.27
C LEU A 9 -8.27 -4.62 3.86
N SER A 10 -8.00 -5.47 4.84
CA SER A 10 -7.60 -6.86 4.62
C SER A 10 -8.34 -7.82 5.56
N MET A 11 -8.51 -9.06 5.11
CA MET A 11 -8.92 -10.18 5.96
C MET A 11 -7.75 -10.75 6.77
N ALA A 12 -6.50 -10.48 6.35
CA ALA A 12 -5.31 -10.86 7.11
C ALA A 12 -5.10 -9.86 8.25
N ASP A 13 -5.78 -10.07 9.36
CA ASP A 13 -5.75 -9.24 10.56
C ASP A 13 -5.42 -10.08 11.80
N GLY A 14 -4.96 -9.44 12.85
CA GLY A 14 -4.59 -10.07 14.12
C GLY A 14 -3.74 -9.16 14.96
N ASN A 15 -3.46 -9.56 16.20
CA ASN A 15 -2.52 -8.82 17.05
C ASN A 15 -1.12 -8.80 16.42
N TYR A 16 -0.71 -9.97 15.94
CA TYR A 16 0.55 -10.17 15.22
C TYR A 16 0.28 -11.15 14.07
N PRO A 17 -0.29 -10.69 12.94
CA PRO A 17 -0.80 -11.58 11.89
C PRO A 17 0.30 -12.32 11.12
N TRP A 18 1.56 -12.03 11.39
CA TRP A 18 2.71 -12.82 10.93
C TRP A 18 3.00 -14.06 11.80
N MET A 19 2.26 -14.25 12.90
CA MET A 19 2.33 -15.39 13.80
C MET A 19 1.03 -16.18 13.72
N PRO A 20 1.07 -17.53 13.64
CA PRO A 20 -0.13 -18.36 13.55
C PRO A 20 -1.14 -18.11 14.67
N GLU A 21 -0.67 -17.96 15.90
CA GLU A 21 -1.50 -17.70 17.09
C GLU A 21 -1.98 -16.24 17.20
N GLY A 22 -1.37 -15.34 16.47
CA GLY A 22 -1.73 -13.92 16.46
C GLY A 22 -2.76 -13.55 15.40
N PHE A 23 -3.06 -14.48 14.48
CA PHE A 23 -3.98 -14.28 13.37
C PHE A 23 -5.44 -14.44 13.81
N PHE A 24 -6.29 -13.49 13.41
CA PHE A 24 -7.73 -13.64 13.55
C PHE A 24 -8.29 -14.40 12.34
N GLY A 25 -9.14 -15.38 12.57
CA GLY A 25 -9.82 -16.11 11.50
C GLY A 25 -10.66 -15.18 10.60
N VAL A 26 -11.03 -15.66 9.41
CA VAL A 26 -11.92 -14.92 8.51
C VAL A 26 -13.27 -14.66 9.18
N ASP A 27 -13.58 -13.39 9.40
CA ASP A 27 -14.80 -12.92 10.04
C ASP A 27 -15.37 -11.73 9.28
N LEU A 28 -16.50 -11.94 8.60
CA LEU A 28 -17.17 -10.90 7.83
C LEU A 28 -17.67 -9.74 8.73
N ALA A 29 -18.07 -10.02 9.96
CA ALA A 29 -18.52 -8.96 10.88
C ALA A 29 -17.36 -8.07 11.29
N ARG A 30 -16.16 -8.63 11.54
CA ARG A 30 -14.94 -7.87 11.81
C ARG A 30 -14.51 -7.08 10.58
N TYR A 31 -14.52 -7.69 9.39
CA TYR A 31 -14.18 -7.03 8.14
C TYR A 31 -15.09 -5.84 7.83
N ARG A 32 -16.40 -6.02 8.05
CA ARG A 32 -17.37 -4.92 7.96
C ARG A 32 -17.10 -3.80 8.97
N ARG A 33 -16.80 -4.13 10.23
CA ARG A 33 -16.44 -3.13 11.24
C ARG A 33 -15.18 -2.36 10.83
N LEU A 34 -14.17 -3.04 10.29
CA LEU A 34 -12.97 -2.38 9.78
C LEU A 34 -13.32 -1.35 8.69
N ALA A 35 -14.13 -1.74 7.69
CA ALA A 35 -14.57 -0.82 6.64
C ALA A 35 -15.34 0.39 7.21
N GLN A 36 -16.24 0.14 8.18
CA GLN A 36 -16.98 1.22 8.85
C GLN A 36 -16.08 2.13 9.69
N THR A 37 -15.09 1.58 10.38
CA THR A 37 -14.09 2.38 11.13
C THR A 37 -13.29 3.29 10.20
N ILE A 38 -12.87 2.78 9.04
CA ILE A 38 -12.16 3.57 8.02
C ILE A 38 -13.06 4.71 7.49
N ASP A 39 -14.29 4.39 7.12
CA ASP A 39 -15.23 5.36 6.56
C ASP A 39 -15.60 6.46 7.56
N GLN A 40 -15.96 6.07 8.80
CA GLN A 40 -16.36 6.99 9.87
C GLN A 40 -15.16 7.79 10.40
N GLY A 41 -13.96 7.20 10.41
CA GLY A 41 -12.72 7.84 10.81
C GLY A 41 -12.22 8.93 9.85
N GLY A 42 -12.85 9.07 8.67
CA GLY A 42 -12.54 10.16 7.74
C GLY A 42 -11.34 9.86 6.83
N PHE A 43 -10.92 8.62 6.69
CA PHE A 43 -9.94 8.25 5.68
C PHE A 43 -10.48 8.53 4.26
N TYR A 44 -9.58 8.91 3.35
CA TYR A 44 -9.91 9.07 1.93
C TYR A 44 -10.43 7.78 1.31
N GLY A 45 -9.87 6.63 1.73
CA GLY A 45 -10.27 5.34 1.23
C GLY A 45 -9.51 4.18 1.88
N ALA A 46 -9.56 3.03 1.22
CA ALA A 46 -8.84 1.84 1.68
C ALA A 46 -8.21 1.06 0.53
N LEU A 47 -6.98 0.57 0.73
CA LEU A 47 -6.36 -0.41 -0.17
C LEU A 47 -6.92 -1.80 0.13
N VAL A 48 -7.51 -2.43 -0.88
CA VAL A 48 -7.97 -3.83 -0.85
C VAL A 48 -6.99 -4.67 -1.67
N ALA A 49 -6.16 -5.45 -0.99
CA ALA A 49 -5.08 -6.23 -1.62
C ALA A 49 -5.56 -7.56 -2.23
N THR A 50 -4.77 -8.12 -3.15
CA THR A 50 -5.11 -9.33 -3.93
C THR A 50 -4.95 -10.64 -3.17
N TRP A 51 -4.44 -10.67 -1.96
CA TRP A 51 -4.16 -11.94 -1.28
C TRP A 51 -4.58 -11.90 0.19
N PRO A 52 -5.22 -12.97 0.71
CA PRO A 52 -5.58 -14.25 0.05
C PRO A 52 -6.91 -14.23 -0.72
N ASN A 53 -7.57 -13.10 -0.84
CA ASN A 53 -8.93 -12.92 -1.36
C ASN A 53 -8.96 -12.18 -2.71
N ASP A 54 -10.06 -12.30 -3.41
CA ASP A 54 -10.37 -11.42 -4.53
C ASP A 54 -10.71 -10.01 -4.01
N PRO A 55 -10.01 -8.97 -4.46
CA PRO A 55 -10.15 -7.64 -3.88
C PRO A 55 -11.46 -6.95 -4.28
N LEU A 56 -11.98 -7.16 -5.48
CA LEU A 56 -13.23 -6.55 -5.90
C LEU A 56 -14.45 -7.18 -5.22
N VAL A 57 -14.44 -8.51 -5.05
CA VAL A 57 -15.47 -9.21 -4.24
C VAL A 57 -15.41 -8.75 -2.80
N SER A 58 -14.21 -8.61 -2.24
CA SER A 58 -14.01 -8.11 -0.86
C SER A 58 -14.51 -6.67 -0.70
N ALA A 59 -14.17 -5.77 -1.61
CA ALA A 59 -14.66 -4.39 -1.62
C ALA A 59 -16.20 -4.36 -1.70
N SER A 60 -16.78 -5.10 -2.63
CA SER A 60 -18.24 -5.16 -2.82
C SER A 60 -18.98 -5.69 -1.60
N SER A 61 -18.36 -6.61 -0.85
CA SER A 61 -18.99 -7.20 0.36
C SER A 61 -19.23 -6.19 1.49
N VAL A 62 -18.50 -5.07 1.49
CA VAL A 62 -18.57 -4.04 2.55
C VAL A 62 -18.94 -2.65 2.05
N ALA A 63 -18.91 -2.40 0.74
CA ALA A 63 -19.19 -1.09 0.17
C ALA A 63 -20.61 -0.59 0.50
N GLY A 64 -21.59 -1.49 0.64
CA GLY A 64 -22.95 -1.17 1.05
C GLY A 64 -23.12 -0.77 2.53
N PHE A 65 -22.07 -0.87 3.33
CA PHE A 65 -22.06 -0.51 4.75
C PHE A 65 -21.19 0.73 5.03
N THR A 66 -20.74 1.41 3.99
CA THR A 66 -19.90 2.62 4.01
C THR A 66 -20.48 3.67 3.07
N GLU A 67 -20.16 4.95 3.26
CA GLU A 67 -20.79 6.05 2.52
C GLU A 67 -19.81 6.86 1.69
N ARG A 68 -18.60 7.12 2.20
CA ARG A 68 -17.67 8.11 1.64
C ARG A 68 -16.35 7.55 1.14
N MET A 69 -15.79 6.58 1.88
CA MET A 69 -14.45 6.05 1.56
C MET A 69 -14.39 5.49 0.14
N LYS A 70 -13.28 5.71 -0.52
CA LYS A 70 -12.97 5.07 -1.80
C LYS A 70 -12.32 3.71 -1.60
N PHE A 71 -12.51 2.81 -2.56
CA PHE A 71 -11.93 1.47 -2.57
C PHE A 71 -10.83 1.42 -3.62
N LEU A 72 -9.57 1.36 -3.18
CA LEU A 72 -8.41 1.15 -4.03
C LEU A 72 -8.22 -0.36 -4.22
N VAL A 73 -8.82 -0.90 -5.26
CA VAL A 73 -8.86 -2.34 -5.54
C VAL A 73 -7.61 -2.74 -6.32
N ALA A 74 -6.84 -3.67 -5.75
CA ALA A 74 -5.62 -4.16 -6.39
C ALA A 74 -5.96 -5.14 -7.53
N GLU A 75 -5.38 -4.93 -8.71
CA GLU A 75 -5.65 -5.73 -9.90
C GLU A 75 -4.37 -6.02 -10.69
N TYR A 76 -4.20 -7.28 -11.12
CA TYR A 76 -3.16 -7.67 -12.05
C TYR A 76 -3.67 -7.55 -13.50
N ALA A 77 -2.93 -6.86 -14.35
CA ALA A 77 -3.23 -6.82 -15.77
C ALA A 77 -3.27 -8.24 -16.34
N GLY A 78 -4.39 -8.63 -16.93
CA GLY A 78 -4.60 -9.95 -17.54
C GLY A 78 -5.19 -11.02 -16.61
N MET A 79 -5.43 -10.76 -15.34
CA MET A 79 -6.12 -11.70 -14.44
C MET A 79 -7.61 -11.83 -14.83
N THR A 80 -8.22 -10.72 -15.19
CA THR A 80 -9.59 -10.63 -15.70
C THR A 80 -9.55 -9.99 -17.09
N SER A 81 -10.51 -10.26 -17.97
CA SER A 81 -10.54 -9.54 -19.26
C SER A 81 -10.86 -8.05 -19.03
N PRO A 82 -10.28 -7.12 -19.81
CA PRO A 82 -10.52 -5.68 -19.62
C PRO A 82 -12.01 -5.32 -19.73
N LYS A 83 -12.75 -5.98 -20.61
CA LYS A 83 -14.19 -5.76 -20.79
C LYS A 83 -14.99 -6.24 -19.58
N LEU A 84 -14.67 -7.40 -19.03
CA LEU A 84 -15.34 -7.91 -17.83
C LEU A 84 -15.05 -7.02 -16.62
N LEU A 85 -13.79 -6.59 -16.44
CA LEU A 85 -13.44 -5.65 -15.37
C LEU A 85 -14.20 -4.32 -15.52
N ALA A 86 -14.38 -3.81 -16.74
CA ALA A 86 -15.17 -2.60 -17.00
C ALA A 86 -16.65 -2.80 -16.62
N GLU A 87 -17.26 -3.95 -16.95
CA GLU A 87 -18.63 -4.28 -16.56
C GLU A 87 -18.77 -4.38 -15.02
N GLN A 88 -17.80 -4.98 -14.36
CA GLN A 88 -17.75 -5.06 -12.90
C GLN A 88 -17.62 -3.67 -12.25
N ALA A 89 -16.78 -2.81 -12.82
CA ALA A 89 -16.60 -1.44 -12.35
C ALA A 89 -17.87 -0.61 -12.51
N LEU A 90 -18.51 -0.64 -13.68
CA LEU A 90 -19.78 0.03 -13.95
C LEU A 90 -20.88 -0.47 -12.99
N THR A 91 -20.91 -1.77 -12.71
CA THR A 91 -21.85 -2.37 -11.75
C THR A 91 -21.59 -1.89 -10.33
N PHE A 92 -20.32 -1.87 -9.90
CA PHE A 92 -19.93 -1.36 -8.60
C PHE A 92 -20.36 0.10 -8.42
N GLU A 93 -20.07 0.95 -9.40
CA GLU A 93 -20.45 2.36 -9.36
C GLU A 93 -21.96 2.61 -9.44
N ALA A 94 -22.69 1.77 -10.15
CA ALA A 94 -24.15 1.85 -10.18
C ALA A 94 -24.77 1.65 -8.80
N TYR A 95 -24.19 0.77 -7.98
CA TYR A 95 -24.66 0.51 -6.61
C TYR A 95 -24.08 1.47 -5.58
N TYR A 96 -22.81 1.84 -5.72
CA TYR A 96 -22.05 2.49 -4.63
C TYR A 96 -21.52 3.89 -4.98
N GLY A 97 -21.77 4.37 -6.20
CA GLY A 97 -21.30 5.69 -6.65
C GLY A 97 -19.82 5.68 -7.06
N ASP A 98 -19.28 6.86 -7.33
CA ASP A 98 -17.88 7.09 -7.72
C ASP A 98 -16.93 6.86 -6.54
N ARG A 99 -16.75 5.58 -6.15
CA ARG A 99 -15.88 5.20 -5.04
C ARG A 99 -14.84 4.15 -5.39
N LEU A 100 -14.71 3.81 -6.68
CA LEU A 100 -13.75 2.81 -7.14
C LEU A 100 -12.45 3.46 -7.64
N LEU A 101 -11.33 2.90 -7.23
CA LEU A 101 -9.99 3.19 -7.71
C LEU A 101 -9.31 1.85 -7.99
N PHE A 102 -8.39 1.80 -8.96
CA PHE A 102 -7.60 0.60 -9.18
C PHE A 102 -6.15 0.80 -8.80
N ASN A 103 -5.56 -0.20 -8.11
CA ASN A 103 -4.13 -0.30 -7.87
C ASN A 103 -3.55 -1.33 -8.85
N HIS A 104 -2.89 -0.85 -9.89
CA HIS A 104 -2.22 -1.67 -10.88
C HIS A 104 -1.00 -2.37 -10.28
N ILE A 105 -1.01 -3.70 -10.32
CA ILE A 105 0.09 -4.54 -9.88
C ILE A 105 0.72 -5.22 -11.08
N ASN A 106 2.00 -4.89 -11.35
CA ASN A 106 2.77 -5.60 -12.38
C ASN A 106 3.15 -7.03 -11.94
N GLY A 107 3.22 -7.27 -10.62
CA GLY A 107 3.53 -8.56 -10.05
C GLY A 107 4.97 -9.04 -10.29
N ARG A 108 5.31 -10.16 -9.64
CA ARG A 108 6.50 -10.95 -9.94
C ARG A 108 6.09 -12.13 -10.82
N ASP A 109 7.02 -12.68 -11.61
CA ASP A 109 6.76 -13.78 -12.55
C ASP A 109 6.08 -14.99 -11.90
N GLU A 110 6.49 -15.34 -10.68
CA GLU A 110 5.89 -16.43 -9.92
C GLU A 110 4.38 -16.20 -9.65
N ARG A 111 4.01 -14.99 -9.28
CA ARG A 111 2.62 -14.64 -9.01
C ARG A 111 1.78 -14.56 -10.30
N ALA A 112 2.34 -14.00 -11.35
CA ALA A 112 1.69 -13.96 -12.67
C ALA A 112 1.36 -15.37 -13.17
N ARG A 113 2.28 -16.33 -13.01
CA ARG A 113 2.05 -17.74 -13.36
C ARG A 113 0.92 -18.38 -12.56
N THR A 114 0.75 -18.01 -11.27
CA THR A 114 -0.36 -18.50 -10.44
C THR A 114 -1.72 -18.14 -11.05
N TYR A 115 -1.81 -17.01 -11.74
CA TYR A 115 -3.01 -16.56 -12.45
C TYR A 115 -3.00 -16.93 -13.95
N ALA A 116 -2.12 -17.85 -14.36
CA ALA A 116 -1.95 -18.24 -15.77
C ALA A 116 -1.61 -17.08 -16.73
N ILE A 117 -1.04 -15.99 -16.21
CA ILE A 117 -0.56 -14.87 -17.02
C ILE A 117 0.84 -15.24 -17.52
N ALA A 118 0.90 -15.72 -18.76
CA ALA A 118 2.15 -16.13 -19.40
C ALA A 118 2.82 -14.92 -20.05
N THR A 119 3.73 -14.27 -19.30
CA THR A 119 4.52 -13.15 -19.83
C THR A 119 5.95 -13.23 -19.38
N SER A 120 6.89 -12.73 -20.19
CA SER A 120 8.24 -12.39 -19.74
C SER A 120 8.23 -11.13 -18.88
N ALA A 121 9.36 -10.83 -18.21
CA ALA A 121 9.49 -9.62 -17.41
C ALA A 121 9.27 -8.33 -18.24
N ASP A 122 9.72 -8.32 -19.50
CA ASP A 122 9.58 -7.16 -20.39
C ASP A 122 8.18 -7.06 -20.97
N ASP A 123 7.55 -8.19 -21.33
CA ASP A 123 6.20 -8.24 -21.92
C ASP A 123 5.12 -7.79 -20.91
N ARG A 124 5.36 -7.89 -19.60
CA ARG A 124 4.41 -7.46 -18.57
C ARG A 124 4.06 -5.98 -18.63
N TYR A 125 5.01 -5.14 -18.94
CA TYR A 125 4.77 -3.70 -19.03
C TYR A 125 3.94 -3.37 -20.26
N GLN A 126 4.24 -4.00 -21.39
CA GLN A 126 3.41 -3.85 -22.60
C GLN A 126 1.98 -4.39 -22.38
N LEU A 127 1.85 -5.58 -21.81
CA LEU A 127 0.55 -6.14 -21.45
C LEU A 127 -0.24 -5.19 -20.53
N GLY A 128 0.42 -4.60 -19.53
CA GLY A 128 -0.21 -3.63 -18.63
C GLY A 128 -0.70 -2.39 -19.37
N GLU A 129 0.10 -1.82 -20.26
CA GLU A 129 -0.29 -0.65 -21.09
C GLU A 129 -1.52 -0.95 -21.95
N GLU A 130 -1.51 -2.07 -22.67
CA GLU A 130 -2.61 -2.49 -23.55
C GLU A 130 -3.88 -2.83 -22.76
N TYR A 131 -3.71 -3.53 -21.63
CA TYR A 131 -4.81 -3.93 -20.74
C TYR A 131 -5.57 -2.72 -20.19
N TRP A 132 -4.86 -1.78 -19.57
CA TRP A 132 -5.50 -0.63 -18.94
C TRP A 132 -6.07 0.34 -19.95
N LYS A 133 -5.45 0.47 -21.13
CA LYS A 133 -6.04 1.21 -22.25
C LYS A 133 -7.34 0.58 -22.72
N ALA A 134 -7.38 -0.75 -22.88
CA ALA A 134 -8.59 -1.47 -23.27
C ALA A 134 -9.69 -1.39 -22.18
N PHE A 135 -9.30 -1.48 -20.90
CA PHE A 135 -10.22 -1.29 -19.78
C PHE A 135 -10.86 0.10 -19.80
N GLN A 136 -10.05 1.17 -19.85
CA GLN A 136 -10.57 2.55 -19.87
C GLN A 136 -11.49 2.81 -21.06
N ALA A 137 -11.14 2.31 -22.24
CA ALA A 137 -12.00 2.41 -23.42
C ALA A 137 -13.34 1.68 -23.23
N ALA A 138 -13.31 0.47 -22.67
CA ALA A 138 -14.52 -0.31 -22.39
C ALA A 138 -15.39 0.32 -21.30
N TYR A 139 -14.78 0.88 -20.25
CA TYR A 139 -15.47 1.57 -19.15
C TYR A 139 -16.17 2.84 -19.68
N LEU A 140 -15.44 3.69 -20.40
CA LEU A 140 -15.99 4.95 -20.96
C LEU A 140 -17.08 4.74 -22.00
N ALA A 141 -17.04 3.62 -22.73
CA ALA A 141 -18.12 3.23 -23.64
C ALA A 141 -19.42 2.86 -22.92
N GLY A 142 -19.35 2.58 -21.62
CA GLY A 142 -20.47 2.10 -20.86
C GLY A 142 -20.94 0.70 -21.26
N ASN A 143 -22.07 0.27 -20.70
CA ASN A 143 -22.72 -0.97 -21.06
C ASN A 143 -24.15 -0.67 -21.57
N PRO A 144 -24.33 -0.49 -22.88
CA PRO A 144 -25.61 -0.10 -23.45
C PRO A 144 -26.64 -1.19 -23.25
N SER A 145 -27.92 -0.81 -23.18
CA SER A 145 -29.03 -1.74 -23.12
C SER A 145 -29.06 -2.66 -24.37
N LEU A 146 -29.15 -3.98 -24.12
CA LEU A 146 -29.38 -4.96 -25.17
C LEU A 146 -30.85 -5.03 -25.62
N PHE A 147 -31.75 -4.34 -24.94
CA PHE A 147 -33.18 -4.33 -25.22
C PHE A 147 -33.58 -3.05 -25.93
N PRO A 148 -34.04 -3.10 -27.20
CA PRO A 148 -34.26 -1.93 -28.07
C PRO A 148 -35.20 -0.87 -27.48
N ASN A 149 -36.12 -1.27 -26.61
CA ASN A 149 -37.16 -0.39 -26.06
C ASN A 149 -36.95 -0.06 -24.56
N THR A 150 -35.80 -0.40 -24.00
CA THR A 150 -35.46 -0.11 -22.59
C THR A 150 -34.23 0.77 -22.52
N ARG A 151 -34.24 1.78 -21.64
CA ARG A 151 -33.07 2.60 -21.34
C ARG A 151 -32.22 1.98 -20.21
N PHE A 152 -32.21 0.65 -20.12
CA PHE A 152 -31.44 -0.04 -19.09
C PHE A 152 -30.02 -0.30 -19.59
N GLY A 153 -29.12 0.59 -19.25
CA GLY A 153 -27.68 0.47 -19.47
C GLY A 153 -26.94 1.00 -18.24
N LEU A 154 -25.65 0.71 -18.18
CA LEU A 154 -24.76 1.26 -17.15
C LEU A 154 -23.84 2.29 -17.79
N GLU A 155 -23.86 3.49 -17.23
CA GLU A 155 -23.05 4.62 -17.67
C GLU A 155 -21.90 4.86 -16.68
N PRO A 156 -20.70 5.24 -17.16
CA PRO A 156 -19.60 5.60 -16.28
C PRO A 156 -19.95 6.81 -15.42
N LYS A 157 -19.56 6.78 -14.14
CA LYS A 157 -19.74 7.93 -13.22
C LYS A 157 -18.66 8.97 -13.43
N SER A 158 -17.48 8.59 -13.91
CA SER A 158 -16.38 9.49 -14.22
C SER A 158 -16.15 9.58 -15.72
N THR A 159 -16.19 10.79 -16.27
CA THR A 159 -15.87 11.07 -17.70
C THR A 159 -14.37 10.95 -17.99
N GLY A 160 -13.52 11.04 -16.98
CA GLY A 160 -12.07 10.87 -17.07
C GLY A 160 -11.60 9.41 -16.92
N GLY A 161 -12.53 8.48 -16.70
CA GLY A 161 -12.19 7.10 -16.35
C GLY A 161 -11.92 6.89 -14.84
N ILE A 162 -11.65 5.66 -14.44
CA ILE A 162 -11.33 5.32 -13.06
C ILE A 162 -9.84 5.58 -12.82
N PRO A 163 -9.46 6.34 -11.78
CA PRO A 163 -8.06 6.64 -11.46
C PRO A 163 -7.25 5.37 -11.20
N LEU A 164 -6.06 5.28 -11.80
CA LEU A 164 -5.16 4.16 -11.70
C LEU A 164 -3.95 4.53 -10.84
N TRP A 165 -3.80 3.84 -9.72
CA TRP A 165 -2.65 3.91 -8.85
C TRP A 165 -1.67 2.78 -9.18
N GLY A 166 -0.39 2.96 -8.95
CA GLY A 166 0.55 1.87 -9.23
C GLY A 166 2.00 2.22 -8.94
N THR A 167 2.84 1.23 -9.04
CA THR A 167 4.27 1.31 -8.72
C THR A 167 5.14 0.80 -9.87
N GLY A 168 6.42 1.16 -9.83
CA GLY A 168 7.45 0.63 -10.72
C GLY A 168 8.79 1.26 -10.39
N GLU A 169 9.69 0.51 -9.74
CA GLU A 169 10.97 1.06 -9.27
C GLU A 169 12.15 0.76 -10.21
N SER A 170 12.08 -0.29 -11.02
CA SER A 170 13.08 -0.54 -12.06
C SER A 170 13.01 0.52 -13.15
N SER A 171 14.08 0.70 -13.94
CA SER A 171 14.07 1.68 -15.04
C SER A 171 12.90 1.48 -16.00
N ALA A 172 12.60 0.25 -16.39
CA ALA A 172 11.43 -0.07 -17.22
C ALA A 172 10.11 0.18 -16.46
N GLY A 173 10.05 -0.14 -15.16
CA GLY A 173 8.89 0.09 -14.31
C GLY A 173 8.55 1.57 -14.14
N VAL A 174 9.55 2.43 -13.96
CA VAL A 174 9.37 3.89 -13.90
C VAL A 174 8.82 4.44 -15.21
N VAL A 175 9.35 3.98 -16.35
CA VAL A 175 8.84 4.37 -17.68
C VAL A 175 7.39 3.91 -17.87
N HIS A 176 7.09 2.67 -17.51
CA HIS A 176 5.74 2.13 -17.57
C HIS A 176 4.76 2.91 -16.68
N ALA A 177 5.13 3.16 -15.43
CA ALA A 177 4.31 3.95 -14.51
C ALA A 177 4.01 5.34 -15.07
N GLY A 178 5.01 6.04 -15.63
CA GLY A 178 4.83 7.33 -16.29
C GLY A 178 3.83 7.32 -17.45
N LYS A 179 3.63 6.17 -18.12
CA LYS A 179 2.66 6.02 -19.21
C LYS A 179 1.24 5.71 -18.73
N VAL A 180 1.10 4.96 -17.63
CA VAL A 180 -0.13 4.22 -17.31
C VAL A 180 -0.81 4.76 -16.07
N VAL A 181 -0.09 5.04 -14.98
CA VAL A 181 -0.73 5.38 -13.70
C VAL A 181 -0.98 6.88 -13.54
N ASP A 182 -1.99 7.21 -12.76
CA ASP A 182 -2.34 8.58 -12.39
C ASP A 182 -1.74 8.94 -11.02
N VAL A 183 -1.55 7.96 -10.14
CA VAL A 183 -0.91 8.11 -8.83
C VAL A 183 0.25 7.13 -8.73
N TYR A 184 1.46 7.66 -8.52
CA TYR A 184 2.65 6.83 -8.40
C TYR A 184 2.92 6.45 -6.96
N LEU A 185 3.06 5.14 -6.69
CA LEU A 185 3.22 4.58 -5.35
C LEU A 185 4.62 3.99 -5.12
N LEU A 186 5.15 4.18 -3.92
CA LEU A 186 6.36 3.52 -3.42
C LEU A 186 6.12 2.96 -2.01
N MET A 187 7.01 2.10 -1.55
CA MET A 187 7.15 1.85 -0.11
C MET A 187 7.84 3.03 0.55
N LEU A 188 7.36 3.47 1.71
CA LEU A 188 7.97 4.60 2.42
C LEU A 188 9.40 4.26 2.83
N ARG A 189 10.31 5.17 2.53
CA ARG A 189 11.75 5.13 2.83
C ARG A 189 12.17 6.47 3.41
N GLU A 190 13.44 6.61 3.70
CA GLU A 190 14.06 7.85 4.14
C GLU A 190 13.76 9.01 3.16
N VAL A 191 13.64 10.22 3.66
CA VAL A 191 13.16 11.41 2.90
C VAL A 191 13.95 11.63 1.60
N GLU A 192 15.27 11.56 1.65
CA GLU A 192 16.11 11.79 0.47
C GLU A 192 15.93 10.66 -0.58
N VAL A 193 15.75 9.43 -0.14
CA VAL A 193 15.47 8.29 -1.03
C VAL A 193 14.13 8.48 -1.74
N MET A 194 13.10 8.94 -1.00
CA MET A 194 11.79 9.24 -1.59
C MET A 194 11.88 10.38 -2.60
N SER A 195 12.59 11.45 -2.25
CA SER A 195 12.80 12.61 -3.13
C SER A 195 13.46 12.20 -4.45
N GLU A 196 14.53 11.41 -4.41
CA GLU A 196 15.22 10.91 -5.62
C GLU A 196 14.28 10.04 -6.48
N LYS A 197 13.60 9.06 -5.85
CA LYS A 197 12.75 8.12 -6.58
C LYS A 197 11.53 8.80 -7.20
N PHE A 198 10.86 9.67 -6.47
CA PHE A 198 9.74 10.45 -7.01
C PHE A 198 10.21 11.42 -8.11
N GLY A 199 11.37 12.08 -7.92
CA GLY A 199 11.94 12.95 -8.95
C GLY A 199 12.17 12.20 -10.27
N ARG A 200 12.72 10.99 -10.21
CA ARG A 200 12.90 10.14 -11.40
C ARG A 200 11.56 9.78 -12.06
N ALA A 201 10.55 9.43 -11.27
CA ALA A 201 9.24 9.06 -11.80
C ALA A 201 8.54 10.26 -12.44
N VAL A 202 8.56 11.42 -11.79
CA VAL A 202 8.01 12.69 -12.32
C VAL A 202 8.69 13.08 -13.63
N ALA A 203 10.04 13.03 -13.70
CA ALA A 203 10.78 13.31 -14.92
C ALA A 203 10.41 12.33 -16.05
N SER A 204 10.22 11.05 -15.73
CA SER A 204 9.78 10.05 -16.72
C SER A 204 8.39 10.32 -17.25
N ALA A 205 7.42 10.67 -16.40
CA ALA A 205 6.07 11.04 -16.80
C ALA A 205 6.05 12.30 -17.66
N ALA A 206 6.79 13.33 -17.25
CA ALA A 206 6.93 14.59 -17.99
C ALA A 206 7.53 14.37 -19.40
N GLY A 207 8.51 13.50 -19.54
CA GLY A 207 9.09 13.10 -20.83
C GLY A 207 8.08 12.41 -21.77
N GLN A 208 6.93 11.98 -21.24
CA GLN A 208 5.81 11.36 -21.96
C GLN A 208 4.58 12.29 -22.07
N GLY A 209 4.76 13.57 -21.71
CA GLY A 209 3.67 14.57 -21.73
C GLY A 209 2.60 14.36 -20.65
N ARG A 210 2.93 13.63 -19.56
CA ARG A 210 2.01 13.34 -18.44
C ARG A 210 2.54 13.89 -17.11
N THR A 211 1.62 14.07 -16.17
CA THR A 211 1.92 14.38 -14.78
C THR A 211 1.15 13.41 -13.89
N PHE A 212 1.71 13.07 -12.74
CA PHE A 212 0.97 12.33 -11.73
C PHE A 212 0.02 13.29 -10.99
N ALA A 213 -1.17 12.80 -10.68
CA ALA A 213 -2.11 13.54 -9.83
C ALA A 213 -1.65 13.57 -8.38
N ASP A 214 -1.03 12.48 -7.91
CA ASP A 214 -0.46 12.36 -6.57
C ASP A 214 0.79 11.48 -6.59
N LEU A 215 1.67 11.71 -5.60
CA LEU A 215 2.78 10.85 -5.25
C LEU A 215 2.47 10.21 -3.90
N GLY A 216 2.43 8.90 -3.84
CA GLY A 216 1.97 8.18 -2.66
C GLY A 216 2.97 7.18 -2.11
N ALA A 217 2.84 6.88 -0.82
CA ALA A 217 3.66 5.89 -0.16
C ALA A 217 2.84 4.92 0.69
N LEU A 218 3.31 3.67 0.76
CA LEU A 218 2.81 2.66 1.69
C LEU A 218 3.71 2.66 2.93
N ALA A 219 3.11 2.75 4.12
CA ALA A 219 3.79 2.68 5.40
C ALA A 219 2.93 1.96 6.44
N SER A 220 3.57 1.43 7.46
CA SER A 220 2.86 1.09 8.69
C SER A 220 2.97 2.25 9.68
N VAL A 221 2.07 2.31 10.65
CA VAL A 221 2.03 3.39 11.62
C VAL A 221 1.70 2.88 13.02
N THR A 222 2.34 3.44 14.01
CA THR A 222 2.00 3.29 15.42
C THR A 222 1.96 4.67 16.06
N VAL A 223 0.76 5.23 16.18
CA VAL A 223 0.55 6.54 16.80
C VAL A 223 -0.05 6.37 18.21
N ARG A 224 0.53 7.06 19.21
CA ARG A 224 0.02 7.12 20.58
C ARG A 224 0.10 8.56 21.09
N ALA A 225 -0.48 8.81 22.25
CA ALA A 225 -0.50 10.14 22.86
C ALA A 225 0.92 10.72 23.12
N ASN A 226 1.92 9.87 23.25
CA ASN A 226 3.32 10.27 23.40
C ASN A 226 4.27 9.25 22.76
N GLU A 227 5.49 9.71 22.45
CA GLU A 227 6.51 8.92 21.76
C GLU A 227 6.87 7.63 22.52
N ALA A 228 7.03 7.68 23.84
CA ALA A 228 7.43 6.52 24.62
C ALA A 228 6.39 5.39 24.60
N GLU A 229 5.10 5.71 24.62
CA GLU A 229 4.01 4.74 24.44
C GLU A 229 3.99 4.15 23.04
N ALA A 230 4.19 4.98 22.02
CA ALA A 230 4.26 4.53 20.65
C ALA A 230 5.43 3.57 20.42
N GLN A 231 6.62 3.94 20.87
CA GLN A 231 7.83 3.11 20.79
C GLN A 231 7.67 1.79 21.54
N LYS A 232 7.10 1.82 22.74
CA LYS A 232 6.82 0.62 23.54
C LYS A 232 5.82 -0.29 22.81
N HIS A 233 4.77 0.27 22.24
CA HIS A 233 3.78 -0.50 21.47
C HIS A 233 4.40 -1.11 20.21
N PHE A 234 5.16 -0.32 19.46
CA PHE A 234 5.87 -0.78 18.27
C PHE A 234 6.85 -1.92 18.61
N TYR A 235 7.66 -1.77 19.65
CA TYR A 235 8.68 -2.77 19.97
C TYR A 235 8.10 -4.10 20.48
N ARG A 236 6.87 -4.10 21.00
CA ARG A 236 6.17 -5.34 21.39
C ARG A 236 6.04 -6.34 20.24
N MET A 237 6.01 -5.88 18.99
CA MET A 237 5.99 -6.82 17.87
C MET A 237 7.23 -7.72 17.84
N PHE A 238 8.39 -7.19 18.17
CA PHE A 238 9.64 -7.96 18.25
C PHE A 238 9.65 -8.85 19.49
N GLU A 239 9.27 -8.33 20.64
CA GLU A 239 9.21 -9.09 21.90
C GLU A 239 8.25 -10.29 21.78
N GLN A 240 7.07 -10.09 21.22
CA GLN A 240 6.07 -11.16 21.06
C GLN A 240 6.44 -12.16 19.97
N THR A 241 7.07 -11.71 18.89
CA THR A 241 7.59 -12.60 17.84
C THR A 241 8.71 -13.49 18.39
N GLY A 242 9.55 -12.91 19.23
CA GLY A 242 10.72 -13.61 19.78
C GLY A 242 11.82 -13.83 18.74
N VAL A 243 13.03 -14.04 19.25
CA VAL A 243 14.23 -14.15 18.42
C VAL A 243 14.20 -15.38 17.50
N GLU A 244 13.71 -16.52 18.00
CA GLU A 244 13.72 -17.78 17.23
C GLU A 244 12.83 -17.73 15.99
N LEU A 245 11.59 -17.19 16.12
CA LEU A 245 10.68 -17.07 14.98
C LEU A 245 11.20 -16.02 13.98
N LEU A 246 11.76 -14.91 14.47
CA LEU A 246 12.35 -13.89 13.61
C LEU A 246 13.52 -14.44 12.80
N LYS A 247 14.43 -15.21 13.44
CA LYS A 247 15.53 -15.89 12.76
C LYS A 247 15.03 -16.84 11.70
N ALA A 248 14.05 -17.70 12.03
CA ALA A 248 13.48 -18.65 11.09
C ALA A 248 12.86 -17.97 9.85
N LYS A 249 12.11 -16.88 10.05
CA LYS A 249 11.52 -16.08 8.94
C LYS A 249 12.61 -15.43 8.07
N LEU A 250 13.67 -14.95 8.68
CA LEU A 250 14.78 -14.35 7.93
C LEU A 250 15.58 -15.40 7.17
N ASP A 251 15.83 -16.56 7.75
CA ASP A 251 16.48 -17.68 7.04
C ASP A 251 15.67 -18.09 5.80
N GLU A 252 14.34 -18.17 5.92
CA GLU A 252 13.48 -18.47 4.77
C GLU A 252 13.61 -17.39 3.68
N VAL A 253 13.60 -16.10 4.04
CA VAL A 253 13.73 -14.99 3.09
C VAL A 253 15.12 -14.98 2.45
N ILE A 254 16.18 -15.18 3.24
CA ILE A 254 17.57 -15.26 2.75
C ILE A 254 17.68 -16.44 1.76
N GLY A 255 17.30 -17.63 2.18
CA GLY A 255 17.40 -18.83 1.33
C GLY A 255 16.64 -18.67 0.01
N ARG A 256 15.44 -18.10 0.04
CA ARG A 256 14.67 -17.82 -1.18
C ARG A 256 15.34 -16.80 -2.10
N ARG A 257 15.90 -15.70 -1.55
CA ARG A 257 16.53 -14.64 -2.34
C ARG A 257 17.90 -15.02 -2.89
N THR A 258 18.64 -15.87 -2.17
CA THR A 258 19.97 -16.34 -2.55
C THR A 258 19.94 -17.72 -3.21
N GLN A 259 18.77 -18.24 -3.54
CA GLN A 259 18.58 -19.57 -4.15
C GLN A 259 19.22 -20.70 -3.32
N GLY A 260 19.26 -20.53 -2.00
CA GLY A 260 19.83 -21.51 -1.05
C GLY A 260 21.32 -21.34 -0.81
N GLU A 261 21.98 -20.36 -1.41
CA GLU A 261 23.42 -20.13 -1.25
C GLU A 261 23.80 -19.55 0.12
N SER A 262 22.87 -18.89 0.80
CA SER A 262 23.11 -18.24 2.09
C SER A 262 22.02 -18.54 3.11
N SER A 263 22.39 -18.43 4.39
CA SER A 263 21.53 -18.46 5.56
C SER A 263 21.86 -17.28 6.47
N LEU A 264 21.09 -17.05 7.53
CA LEU A 264 21.38 -16.00 8.49
C LEU A 264 22.79 -16.13 9.09
N ALA A 265 23.29 -17.36 9.22
CA ALA A 265 24.62 -17.62 9.78
C ALA A 265 25.77 -17.04 8.96
N ASN A 266 25.65 -16.99 7.63
CA ASN A 266 26.70 -16.50 6.72
C ASN A 266 26.27 -15.29 5.87
N PHE A 267 25.07 -14.74 6.07
CA PHE A 267 24.57 -13.58 5.33
C PHE A 267 25.35 -12.33 5.70
N THR A 268 25.73 -11.54 4.71
CA THR A 268 26.31 -10.20 4.89
C THR A 268 25.29 -9.16 4.41
N ALA A 269 24.91 -8.25 5.30
CA ALA A 269 23.96 -7.20 4.99
C ALA A 269 24.63 -6.07 4.17
N PRO A 270 23.85 -5.27 3.42
CA PRO A 270 24.37 -4.26 2.52
C PRO A 270 24.97 -3.03 3.21
N ASP A 271 24.65 -2.80 4.49
CA ASP A 271 25.12 -1.66 5.28
C ASP A 271 25.33 -2.04 6.75
N ALA A 272 26.00 -1.15 7.48
CA ALA A 272 26.38 -1.37 8.87
C ALA A 272 25.18 -1.53 9.81
N GLN A 273 24.10 -0.75 9.63
CA GLN A 273 22.92 -0.83 10.48
C GLN A 273 22.21 -2.18 10.34
N ARG A 274 22.02 -2.64 9.11
CA ARG A 274 21.41 -3.95 8.85
C ARG A 274 22.31 -5.11 9.27
N GLN A 275 23.63 -4.92 9.14
CA GLN A 275 24.59 -5.90 9.66
C GLN A 275 24.50 -6.01 11.19
N GLU A 276 24.32 -4.91 11.89
CA GLU A 276 24.09 -4.91 13.35
C GLU A 276 22.87 -5.75 13.72
N TRP A 277 21.74 -5.63 13.00
CA TRP A 277 20.56 -6.47 13.24
C TRP A 277 20.85 -7.97 13.05
N VAL A 278 21.57 -8.30 11.98
CA VAL A 278 22.00 -9.68 11.72
C VAL A 278 22.88 -10.20 12.86
N ASP A 279 23.80 -9.39 13.35
CA ASP A 279 24.74 -9.76 14.41
C ASP A 279 24.05 -9.94 15.77
N TYR A 280 23.03 -9.11 16.11
CA TYR A 280 22.17 -9.34 17.27
C TYR A 280 21.45 -10.69 17.18
N LEU A 281 20.84 -10.97 16.05
CA LEU A 281 20.10 -12.23 15.84
C LEU A 281 21.01 -13.45 15.88
N ARG A 282 22.25 -13.38 15.40
CA ARG A 282 23.24 -14.45 15.53
C ARG A 282 23.65 -14.71 16.98
N GLN A 283 23.53 -13.73 17.84
CA GLN A 283 23.77 -13.83 19.30
C GLN A 283 22.51 -14.21 20.08
N ASP A 284 21.44 -14.66 19.40
CA ASP A 284 20.14 -14.95 20.00
C ASP A 284 19.51 -13.76 20.75
N LYS A 285 19.71 -12.56 20.20
CA LYS A 285 19.17 -11.29 20.73
C LYS A 285 18.32 -10.59 19.69
N LEU A 286 17.26 -9.92 20.15
CA LEU A 286 16.50 -9.01 19.31
C LEU A 286 17.31 -7.73 19.06
N PRO A 287 17.25 -7.14 17.86
CA PRO A 287 17.78 -5.81 17.63
C PRO A 287 17.15 -4.80 18.58
N PRO A 288 17.93 -3.96 19.27
CA PRO A 288 17.37 -2.96 20.18
C PRO A 288 16.60 -1.88 19.39
N LEU A 289 15.61 -1.28 20.04
CA LEU A 289 14.73 -0.27 19.42
C LEU A 289 15.50 0.81 18.67
N GLU A 290 16.56 1.34 19.27
CA GLU A 290 17.36 2.42 18.67
C GLU A 290 18.05 1.99 17.38
N SER A 291 18.47 0.74 17.26
CA SER A 291 19.09 0.23 16.02
C SER A 291 18.07 0.06 14.89
N LEU A 292 16.77 -0.07 15.20
CA LEU A 292 15.70 -0.17 14.22
C LEU A 292 15.28 1.18 13.62
N ARG A 293 15.69 2.29 14.22
CA ARG A 293 15.40 3.64 13.72
C ARG A 293 16.17 3.89 12.42
N LEU A 294 15.45 4.14 11.35
CA LEU A 294 16.01 4.45 10.03
C LEU A 294 16.31 5.97 9.92
N GLU A 295 15.31 6.78 10.24
CA GLU A 295 15.40 8.25 10.18
C GLU A 295 14.26 8.86 11.02
N HIS A 296 14.52 9.95 11.77
CA HIS A 296 13.48 10.62 12.57
C HIS A 296 12.62 9.61 13.37
N ASN A 297 11.33 9.56 13.07
CA ASN A 297 10.38 8.60 13.66
C ASN A 297 10.03 7.44 12.71
N LEU A 298 10.86 7.19 11.70
CA LEU A 298 10.76 6.06 10.78
C LEU A 298 11.58 4.88 11.31
N TYR A 299 10.95 3.72 11.46
CA TYR A 299 11.56 2.51 12.00
C TYR A 299 11.40 1.32 11.06
N ALA A 300 12.39 0.44 11.05
CA ALA A 300 12.28 -0.87 10.41
C ALA A 300 11.39 -1.80 11.23
N GLY A 301 10.42 -2.44 10.62
CA GLY A 301 9.47 -3.31 11.30
C GLY A 301 9.07 -4.55 10.49
N MET A 302 8.02 -5.22 10.93
CA MET A 302 7.45 -6.41 10.28
C MET A 302 5.98 -6.19 9.95
N THR A 303 5.49 -6.88 8.92
CA THR A 303 4.07 -6.90 8.55
C THR A 303 3.59 -8.32 8.29
N ALA A 304 2.30 -8.49 8.02
CA ALA A 304 1.75 -9.79 7.60
C ALA A 304 2.40 -10.37 6.33
N TRP A 305 3.04 -9.53 5.51
CA TRP A 305 3.64 -9.93 4.22
C TRP A 305 5.16 -9.75 4.14
N SER A 306 5.79 -9.15 5.15
CA SER A 306 7.24 -8.93 5.15
C SER A 306 7.85 -9.07 6.54
N SER A 307 9.05 -9.62 6.60
CA SER A 307 9.91 -9.59 7.78
C SER A 307 10.80 -8.34 7.78
N LEU A 308 11.66 -8.22 8.79
CA LEU A 308 12.66 -7.15 8.89
C LEU A 308 13.52 -7.06 7.62
N ASP A 309 13.71 -5.85 7.08
CA ASP A 309 14.44 -5.62 5.80
C ASP A 309 15.96 -5.62 5.99
N ILE A 310 16.52 -6.79 6.18
CA ILE A 310 17.97 -6.96 6.25
C ILE A 310 18.69 -6.82 4.89
N PHE A 311 17.94 -6.74 3.77
CA PHE A 311 18.47 -6.57 2.42
C PHE A 311 18.57 -5.10 1.97
N GLY A 312 17.98 -4.17 2.72
CA GLY A 312 17.92 -2.77 2.30
C GLY A 312 17.13 -2.54 1.01
N SER A 313 16.31 -3.50 0.63
CA SER A 313 15.59 -3.50 -0.65
C SER A 313 14.37 -2.59 -0.69
N GLY A 314 13.94 -2.08 0.47
CA GLY A 314 12.72 -1.30 0.61
C GLY A 314 11.43 -2.07 0.31
N SER A 315 11.51 -3.40 0.28
CA SER A 315 10.34 -4.26 0.07
C SER A 315 9.61 -4.61 1.36
N SER A 316 10.17 -4.23 2.50
CA SER A 316 9.58 -4.40 3.83
C SER A 316 9.00 -3.09 4.33
N ALA A 317 7.96 -3.16 5.16
CA ALA A 317 7.32 -1.99 5.69
C ALA A 317 8.24 -1.20 6.62
N ALA A 318 8.30 0.10 6.40
CA ALA A 318 8.75 1.04 7.40
C ALA A 318 7.55 1.51 8.24
N TYR A 319 7.81 1.77 9.51
CA TYR A 319 6.82 2.23 10.47
C TYR A 319 7.07 3.69 10.85
N LEU A 320 6.03 4.50 10.77
CA LEU A 320 5.97 5.79 11.42
C LEU A 320 5.57 5.57 12.88
N VAL A 321 6.45 5.87 13.83
CA VAL A 321 6.24 5.58 15.25
C VAL A 321 6.43 6.86 16.07
N GLY A 322 5.40 7.29 16.80
CA GLY A 322 5.52 8.50 17.62
C GLY A 322 4.18 9.04 18.11
N ASP A 323 4.25 10.25 18.63
CA ASP A 323 3.07 11.05 18.91
C ASP A 323 2.54 11.70 17.61
N PRO A 324 1.29 12.22 17.61
CA PRO A 324 0.67 12.76 16.41
C PRO A 324 1.43 13.91 15.76
N ASP A 325 1.99 14.81 16.55
CA ASP A 325 2.68 16.00 16.06
C ASP A 325 4.04 15.63 15.43
N ALA A 326 4.77 14.70 16.06
CA ALA A 326 6.03 14.19 15.51
C ALA A 326 5.83 13.45 14.19
N ILE A 327 4.79 12.60 14.10
CA ILE A 327 4.48 11.89 12.84
C ILE A 327 4.02 12.87 11.77
N ALA A 328 3.14 13.79 12.08
CA ALA A 328 2.65 14.79 11.12
C ALA A 328 3.77 15.70 10.61
N GLY A 329 4.66 16.16 11.50
CA GLY A 329 5.84 16.95 11.12
C GLY A 329 6.78 16.20 10.19
N ASN A 330 6.97 14.90 10.39
CA ASN A 330 7.75 14.08 9.46
C ASN A 330 7.04 13.91 8.11
N ILE A 331 5.73 13.69 8.09
CA ILE A 331 4.94 13.60 6.83
C ILE A 331 4.98 14.95 6.09
N GLU A 332 4.91 16.06 6.81
CA GLU A 332 5.08 17.40 6.22
C GLU A 332 6.46 17.56 5.57
N LEU A 333 7.52 17.09 6.20
CA LEU A 333 8.86 17.06 5.63
C LEU A 333 8.91 16.25 4.32
N TYR A 334 8.28 15.05 4.29
CA TYR A 334 8.13 14.28 3.04
C TYR A 334 7.35 15.06 1.98
N HIS A 335 6.24 15.70 2.38
CA HIS A 335 5.46 16.52 1.45
C HIS A 335 6.30 17.63 0.82
N GLN A 336 7.02 18.40 1.64
CA GLN A 336 7.85 19.52 1.19
C GLN A 336 9.04 19.09 0.33
N ARG A 337 9.70 17.98 0.67
CA ARG A 337 10.95 17.55 0.02
C ARG A 337 10.73 16.64 -1.17
N SER A 338 9.72 15.81 -1.15
CA SER A 338 9.48 14.79 -2.16
C SER A 338 8.17 14.94 -2.93
N GLY A 339 7.30 15.86 -2.51
CA GLY A 339 5.96 16.02 -3.11
C GLY A 339 4.96 14.95 -2.68
N LEU A 340 5.24 14.19 -1.61
CA LEU A 340 4.32 13.19 -1.09
C LEU A 340 2.94 13.81 -0.81
N SER A 341 1.87 13.24 -1.37
CA SER A 341 0.51 13.75 -1.23
C SER A 341 -0.53 12.66 -0.90
N ALA A 342 -0.11 11.39 -0.90
CA ALA A 342 -0.97 10.28 -0.52
C ALA A 342 -0.22 9.26 0.36
N LEU A 343 -0.93 8.67 1.31
CA LEU A 343 -0.41 7.62 2.19
C LEU A 343 -1.38 6.45 2.23
N ILE A 344 -0.87 5.24 2.08
CA ILE A 344 -1.58 4.01 2.38
C ILE A 344 -0.99 3.47 3.67
N LEU A 345 -1.77 3.50 4.74
CA LEU A 345 -1.34 3.18 6.08
C LEU A 345 -1.85 1.81 6.54
N SER A 346 -1.09 1.15 7.37
CA SER A 346 -1.47 -0.08 8.06
C SER A 346 -0.96 -0.10 9.50
N GLY A 347 -1.61 -0.87 10.35
CA GLY A 347 -1.21 -1.12 11.73
C GLY A 347 -2.01 -2.29 12.28
N TRP A 348 -1.49 -3.03 13.23
CA TRP A 348 -2.14 -4.23 13.75
C TRP A 348 -2.40 -4.14 15.25
N PRO A 349 -3.64 -4.53 15.69
CA PRO A 349 -4.79 -4.98 14.88
C PRO A 349 -5.37 -3.87 14.02
N LEU A 350 -5.90 -4.21 12.83
CA LEU A 350 -6.28 -3.21 11.82
C LEU A 350 -7.37 -2.23 12.28
N ILE A 351 -8.36 -2.67 13.07
CA ILE A 351 -9.46 -1.81 13.54
C ILE A 351 -8.96 -0.83 14.59
N GLU A 352 -8.26 -1.36 15.58
CA GLU A 352 -7.79 -0.61 16.75
C GLU A 352 -6.76 0.44 16.33
N GLU A 353 -5.85 0.09 15.44
CA GLU A 353 -4.86 1.05 14.91
C GLU A 353 -5.49 2.05 13.95
N ALA A 354 -6.51 1.66 13.14
CA ALA A 354 -7.28 2.61 12.33
C ALA A 354 -7.94 3.69 13.21
N GLN A 355 -8.51 3.27 14.36
CA GLN A 355 -9.14 4.21 15.30
C GLN A 355 -8.11 5.19 15.88
N HIS A 356 -6.94 4.69 16.31
CA HIS A 356 -5.87 5.57 16.80
C HIS A 356 -5.43 6.59 15.74
N VAL A 357 -5.27 6.15 14.49
CA VAL A 357 -4.90 7.05 13.39
C VAL A 357 -6.01 8.06 13.10
N ALA A 358 -7.27 7.62 13.07
CA ALA A 358 -8.40 8.51 12.86
C ALA A 358 -8.51 9.60 13.94
N ASP A 359 -8.36 9.19 15.20
CA ASP A 359 -8.56 10.11 16.33
C ASP A 359 -7.37 11.05 16.54
N LEU A 360 -6.14 10.57 16.31
CA LEU A 360 -4.93 11.28 16.70
C LEU A 360 -4.18 11.91 15.51
N LEU A 361 -4.06 11.19 14.38
CA LEU A 361 -3.19 11.59 13.28
C LEU A 361 -3.93 12.29 12.14
N LEU A 362 -5.09 11.79 11.69
CA LEU A 362 -5.79 12.39 10.54
C LEU A 362 -6.12 13.88 10.72
N PRO A 363 -6.50 14.36 11.92
CA PRO A 363 -6.70 15.80 12.14
C PRO A 363 -5.44 16.64 11.85
N ARG A 364 -4.25 16.13 12.16
CA ARG A 364 -2.97 16.79 11.87
C ARG A 364 -2.61 16.75 10.39
N LEU A 365 -2.90 15.61 9.72
CA LEU A 365 -2.64 15.49 8.28
C LEU A 365 -3.52 16.40 7.44
N ALA A 366 -4.71 16.74 7.91
CA ALA A 366 -5.61 17.67 7.24
C ALA A 366 -5.06 19.11 7.19
N GLU A 367 -4.16 19.46 8.09
CA GLU A 367 -3.51 20.77 8.17
C GLU A 367 -2.33 20.90 7.18
N ILE A 368 -1.74 19.78 6.75
CA ILE A 368 -0.59 19.76 5.82
C ILE A 368 -1.06 20.19 4.42
N GLY A 369 -0.38 21.19 3.84
CA GLY A 369 -0.68 21.69 2.50
C GLY A 369 -1.95 22.55 2.42
N GLY A 370 -2.60 22.86 3.56
CA GLY A 370 -3.76 23.77 3.62
C GLY A 370 -3.40 25.25 3.81
N GLY A 371 -2.14 25.59 3.99
CA GLY A 371 -1.68 26.93 4.34
C GLY A 371 -1.68 28.00 3.23
N ASP A 372 -1.98 27.66 1.97
CA ASP A 372 -1.92 28.60 0.83
C ASP A 372 -3.30 29.08 0.32
N ALA A 373 -4.37 28.88 1.08
CA ALA A 373 -5.71 29.32 0.71
C ALA A 373 -6.20 30.49 1.59
N GLY A 374 -5.36 31.49 1.79
CA GLY A 374 -5.76 32.65 2.57
C GLY A 374 -4.77 33.82 2.46
N GLU A 375 -4.87 34.57 1.36
CA GLU A 375 -4.63 36.02 1.22
C GLU A 375 -4.28 36.34 -0.25
N GLU A 376 -5.30 36.45 -1.08
CA GLU A 376 -5.33 37.40 -2.22
C GLU A 376 -6.76 37.94 -2.39
#